data_5deb943f7c5a7c642d410176c22db14a
#
_entry.id   5deb943f7c5a7c642d410176c22db14a
#
_cell.length_a   1.000
_cell.length_b   1.000
_cell.length_c   1.000
_cell.angle_alpha   90.00
_cell.angle_beta   90.00
_cell.angle_gamma   90.00
#
_symmetry.space_group_name_H-M   'P 1'
#
loop_
_entity.id
_entity.type
_entity.pdbx_description
1 polymer ?
#
loop_
_entity_poly.entity_id
_entity_poly.type
_entity_poly.pdbx_seq_one_letter_code
_entity_poly.pdbx_strand_id
1 'polypeptide(L)'
;YNISVIGGDGTGPEVVDEALKVLEQTKSKFDIDFNFIMNDLGGDRYLKSGDLVTESDIDELGNSDSILLGAIGHPDVKPGILEQGILLKLRKEFDQYINLRPVVLYPGVETPLANKTPKDIDFVVVRENTEGLYAGAGGYIHYGTDKEVATQESINTRSAIERCIEYAFEYTVKNNRKKITPVSYTHLRAHETQF
;
A
#
# COMPACT_ATOMS: atom_id res chain seq x y z
N TYR A 1 6.77 7.85 -20.33
CA TYR A 1 6.70 6.93 -19.20
C TYR A 1 5.64 5.87 -19.45
N ASN A 2 5.97 4.62 -19.19
CA ASN A 2 5.02 3.52 -19.20
C ASN A 2 4.41 3.36 -17.81
N ILE A 3 3.11 3.44 -17.70
CA ILE A 3 2.39 3.30 -16.43
C ILE A 3 1.45 2.11 -16.53
N SER A 4 1.72 1.07 -15.78
CA SER A 4 0.79 -0.04 -15.59
C SER A 4 -0.37 0.39 -14.71
N VAL A 5 -1.59 0.14 -15.16
CA VAL A 5 -2.82 0.58 -14.49
C VAL A 5 -3.60 -0.63 -14.03
N ILE A 6 -3.85 -0.72 -12.75
CA ILE A 6 -4.66 -1.77 -12.12
C ILE A 6 -5.87 -1.08 -11.48
N GLY A 7 -7.04 -1.19 -12.11
CA GLY A 7 -8.29 -0.69 -11.55
C GLY A 7 -8.66 -1.43 -10.26
N GLY A 8 -8.53 -2.74 -10.28
CA GLY A 8 -8.89 -3.60 -9.18
C GLY A 8 -10.39 -3.73 -8.99
N ASP A 9 -10.86 -3.68 -7.73
CA ASP A 9 -12.21 -4.03 -7.33
C ASP A 9 -12.99 -2.85 -6.73
N GLY A 10 -14.29 -3.03 -6.57
CA GLY A 10 -15.18 -2.10 -5.86
C GLY A 10 -15.16 -0.70 -6.47
N THR A 11 -14.74 0.30 -5.70
CA THR A 11 -14.59 1.69 -6.16
C THR A 11 -13.29 1.96 -6.92
N GLY A 12 -12.39 0.98 -6.99
CA GLY A 12 -11.07 1.13 -7.60
C GLY A 12 -11.11 1.58 -9.06
N PRO A 13 -11.86 0.91 -9.96
CA PRO A 13 -11.97 1.33 -11.36
C PRO A 13 -12.44 2.77 -11.53
N GLU A 14 -13.50 3.18 -10.81
CA GLU A 14 -14.04 4.53 -10.85
C GLU A 14 -13.00 5.59 -10.42
N VAL A 15 -12.29 5.33 -9.33
CA VAL A 15 -11.24 6.24 -8.85
C VAL A 15 -10.06 6.31 -9.82
N VAL A 16 -9.67 5.19 -10.42
CA VAL A 16 -8.59 5.14 -11.40
C VAL A 16 -8.98 5.89 -12.67
N ASP A 17 -10.22 5.77 -13.14
CA ASP A 17 -10.70 6.52 -14.31
C ASP A 17 -10.59 8.04 -14.10
N GLU A 18 -10.93 8.53 -12.91
CA GLU A 18 -10.75 9.96 -12.59
C GLU A 18 -9.27 10.35 -12.48
N ALA A 19 -8.42 9.48 -11.93
CA ALA A 19 -6.98 9.72 -11.88
C ALA A 19 -6.36 9.79 -13.28
N LEU A 20 -6.77 8.91 -14.20
CA LEU A 20 -6.31 8.93 -15.60
C LEU A 20 -6.67 10.24 -16.30
N LYS A 21 -7.86 10.80 -16.08
CA LYS A 21 -8.24 12.11 -16.63
C LYS A 21 -7.29 13.22 -16.17
N VAL A 22 -6.88 13.20 -14.88
CA VAL A 22 -5.92 14.17 -14.36
C VAL A 22 -4.54 13.96 -14.97
N LEU A 23 -4.09 12.72 -15.13
CA LEU A 23 -2.81 12.40 -15.77
C LEU A 23 -2.79 12.84 -17.25
N GLU A 24 -3.87 12.63 -18.01
CA GLU A 24 -3.98 13.12 -19.39
C GLU A 24 -3.90 14.64 -19.47
N GLN A 25 -4.52 15.37 -18.55
CA GLN A 25 -4.37 16.84 -18.49
C GLN A 25 -2.94 17.26 -18.11
N THR A 26 -2.29 16.50 -17.23
CA THR A 26 -0.89 16.71 -16.83
C THR A 26 0.04 16.50 -18.02
N LYS A 27 -0.17 15.43 -18.80
CA LYS A 27 0.53 15.16 -20.06
C LYS A 27 0.52 16.37 -20.98
N SER A 28 -0.67 16.90 -21.25
CA SER A 28 -0.86 18.06 -22.12
C SER A 28 -0.22 19.35 -21.56
N LYS A 29 -0.33 19.58 -20.25
CA LYS A 29 0.12 20.82 -19.60
C LYS A 29 1.64 20.90 -19.45
N PHE A 30 2.30 19.78 -19.21
CA PHE A 30 3.71 19.72 -18.87
C PHE A 30 4.59 19.08 -19.95
N ASP A 31 4.02 18.72 -21.09
CA ASP A 31 4.68 18.03 -22.21
C ASP A 31 5.38 16.72 -21.75
N ILE A 32 4.66 15.94 -20.94
CA ILE A 32 5.11 14.63 -20.45
C ILE A 32 4.37 13.56 -21.22
N ASP A 33 5.07 12.59 -21.77
CA ASP A 33 4.43 11.46 -22.46
C ASP A 33 4.17 10.31 -21.50
N PHE A 34 2.88 9.91 -21.39
CA PHE A 34 2.44 8.74 -20.63
C PHE A 34 1.81 7.71 -21.57
N ASN A 35 2.24 6.47 -21.45
CA ASN A 35 1.62 5.31 -22.07
C ASN A 35 0.98 4.46 -20.96
N PHE A 36 -0.34 4.32 -20.98
CA PHE A 36 -1.09 3.56 -19.97
C PHE A 36 -1.33 2.14 -20.44
N ILE A 37 -0.89 1.16 -19.63
CA ILE A 37 -1.02 -0.28 -19.89
C ILE A 37 -2.02 -0.83 -18.86
N MET A 38 -3.22 -1.21 -19.34
CA MET A 38 -4.29 -1.68 -18.47
C MET A 38 -4.09 -3.15 -18.08
N ASN A 39 -4.19 -3.44 -16.78
CA ASN A 39 -4.06 -4.77 -16.20
C ASN A 39 -5.33 -5.13 -15.42
N ASP A 40 -5.87 -6.32 -15.64
CA ASP A 40 -7.14 -6.80 -15.08
C ASP A 40 -7.00 -7.50 -13.71
N LEU A 41 -5.98 -7.19 -12.94
CA LEU A 41 -5.73 -7.79 -11.63
C LEU A 41 -6.80 -7.39 -10.63
N GLY A 42 -7.45 -8.38 -10.02
CA GLY A 42 -8.51 -8.17 -9.03
C GLY A 42 -9.33 -9.43 -8.74
N GLY A 43 -10.40 -9.26 -7.97
CA GLY A 43 -11.31 -10.33 -7.58
C GLY A 43 -12.08 -10.93 -8.74
N ASP A 44 -12.47 -10.13 -9.72
CA ASP A 44 -13.17 -10.62 -10.90
C ASP A 44 -12.34 -11.63 -11.71
N ARG A 45 -11.05 -11.35 -11.91
CA ARG A 45 -10.12 -12.27 -12.55
C ARG A 45 -9.99 -13.55 -11.73
N TYR A 46 -9.78 -13.42 -10.43
CA TYR A 46 -9.68 -14.56 -9.53
C TYR A 46 -10.94 -15.44 -9.56
N LEU A 47 -12.11 -14.87 -9.53
CA LEU A 47 -13.38 -15.63 -9.59
C LEU A 47 -13.60 -16.35 -10.93
N LYS A 48 -13.08 -15.79 -12.01
CA LYS A 48 -13.20 -16.39 -13.37
C LYS A 48 -12.21 -17.53 -13.62
N SER A 49 -10.96 -17.35 -13.22
CA SER A 49 -9.86 -18.27 -13.59
C SER A 49 -9.14 -18.91 -12.40
N GLY A 50 -9.32 -18.38 -11.20
CA GLY A 50 -8.51 -18.74 -10.03
C GLY A 50 -7.15 -18.08 -9.99
N ASP A 51 -6.78 -17.27 -10.99
CA ASP A 51 -5.49 -16.63 -11.07
C ASP A 51 -5.44 -15.35 -10.25
N LEU A 52 -4.37 -15.17 -9.51
CA LEU A 52 -4.04 -13.93 -8.81
C LEU A 52 -3.03 -13.13 -9.64
N VAL A 53 -1.76 -13.12 -9.24
CA VAL A 53 -0.66 -12.52 -10.02
C VAL A 53 0.22 -13.64 -10.54
N THR A 54 0.36 -13.73 -11.86
CA THR A 54 1.22 -14.70 -12.55
C THR A 54 2.63 -14.13 -12.75
N GLU A 55 3.58 -14.99 -13.14
CA GLU A 55 4.93 -14.53 -13.50
C GLU A 55 4.91 -13.58 -14.70
N SER A 56 4.02 -13.82 -15.67
CA SER A 56 3.85 -12.92 -16.82
C SER A 56 3.37 -11.52 -16.39
N ASP A 57 2.46 -11.45 -15.39
CA ASP A 57 2.02 -10.16 -14.84
C ASP A 57 3.18 -9.44 -14.15
N ILE A 58 4.03 -10.17 -13.41
CA ILE A 58 5.22 -9.59 -12.77
C ILE A 58 6.18 -9.03 -13.80
N ASP A 59 6.45 -9.76 -14.88
CA ASP A 59 7.34 -9.30 -15.95
C ASP A 59 6.77 -8.04 -16.64
N GLU A 60 5.48 -8.02 -16.93
CA GLU A 60 4.81 -6.87 -17.54
C GLU A 60 4.85 -5.64 -16.64
N LEU A 61 4.46 -5.80 -15.38
CA LEU A 61 4.47 -4.72 -14.38
C LEU A 61 5.90 -4.22 -14.12
N GLY A 62 6.88 -5.12 -14.09
CA GLY A 62 8.30 -4.80 -13.90
C GLY A 62 8.92 -3.99 -15.04
N ASN A 63 8.36 -4.07 -16.25
CA ASN A 63 8.78 -3.28 -17.41
C ASN A 63 8.18 -1.87 -17.44
N SER A 64 7.31 -1.52 -16.51
CA SER A 64 6.72 -0.19 -16.40
C SER A 64 7.52 0.71 -15.47
N ASP A 65 7.51 2.02 -15.75
CA ASP A 65 8.14 3.02 -14.89
C ASP A 65 7.40 3.20 -13.55
N SER A 66 6.09 2.91 -13.54
CA SER A 66 5.25 3.03 -12.35
C SER A 66 3.99 2.17 -12.47
N ILE A 67 3.39 1.86 -11.33
CA ILE A 67 2.09 1.18 -11.23
C ILE A 67 1.08 2.11 -10.58
N LEU A 68 -0.01 2.40 -11.29
CA LEU A 68 -1.18 3.08 -10.73
C LEU A 68 -2.18 2.01 -10.28
N LEU A 69 -2.38 1.93 -8.98
CA LEU A 69 -3.26 0.94 -8.34
C LEU A 69 -4.49 1.62 -7.74
N GLY A 70 -5.66 1.11 -8.08
CA GLY A 70 -6.93 1.49 -7.48
C GLY A 70 -7.16 0.81 -6.13
N ALA A 71 -8.12 -0.10 -6.06
CA ALA A 71 -8.44 -0.83 -4.83
C ALA A 71 -8.48 -2.33 -5.10
N ILE A 72 -8.04 -3.13 -4.13
CA ILE A 72 -8.12 -4.59 -4.19
C ILE A 72 -8.97 -5.07 -3.02
N GLY A 73 -10.03 -5.81 -3.32
CA GLY A 73 -10.93 -6.41 -2.35
C GLY A 73 -12.31 -6.64 -2.95
N HIS A 74 -12.72 -7.90 -3.05
CA HIS A 74 -13.99 -8.29 -3.66
C HIS A 74 -14.89 -8.99 -2.61
N PRO A 75 -16.20 -8.65 -2.52
CA PRO A 75 -17.09 -9.19 -1.50
C PRO A 75 -17.26 -10.72 -1.56
N ASP A 76 -17.18 -11.29 -2.76
CA ASP A 76 -17.36 -12.73 -3.00
C ASP A 76 -16.04 -13.52 -2.88
N VAL A 77 -14.92 -12.86 -2.57
CA VAL A 77 -13.63 -13.50 -2.33
C VAL A 77 -13.33 -13.51 -0.84
N LYS A 78 -12.92 -14.67 -0.33
CA LYS A 78 -12.56 -14.80 1.09
C LYS A 78 -11.47 -13.78 1.45
N PRO A 79 -11.63 -13.04 2.58
CA PRO A 79 -10.64 -12.09 3.05
C PRO A 79 -9.23 -12.68 3.16
N GLY A 80 -8.24 -11.91 2.76
CA GLY A 80 -6.82 -12.29 2.78
C GLY A 80 -6.31 -12.89 1.47
N ILE A 81 -7.16 -13.46 0.61
CA ILE A 81 -6.71 -14.09 -0.65
C ILE A 81 -6.15 -13.04 -1.61
N LEU A 82 -6.92 -12.02 -1.91
CA LEU A 82 -6.51 -10.96 -2.85
C LEU A 82 -5.38 -10.10 -2.28
N GLU A 83 -5.46 -9.77 -1.00
CA GLU A 83 -4.44 -8.98 -0.31
C GLU A 83 -3.08 -9.69 -0.33
N GLN A 84 -3.05 -10.98 -0.03
CA GLN A 84 -1.82 -11.78 -0.04
C GLN A 84 -1.33 -12.06 -1.47
N GLY A 85 -2.25 -12.46 -2.33
CA GLY A 85 -1.92 -12.90 -3.68
C GLY A 85 -1.67 -11.79 -4.69
N ILE A 86 -2.10 -10.56 -4.41
CA ILE A 86 -1.87 -9.39 -5.27
C ILE A 86 -1.01 -8.36 -4.53
N LEU A 87 -1.55 -7.69 -3.51
CA LEU A 87 -0.88 -6.54 -2.90
C LEU A 87 0.45 -6.91 -2.24
N LEU A 88 0.46 -7.94 -1.39
CA LEU A 88 1.68 -8.35 -0.68
C LEU A 88 2.66 -9.04 -1.62
N LYS A 89 2.19 -9.75 -2.65
CA LYS A 89 3.06 -10.33 -3.68
C LYS A 89 3.79 -9.20 -4.43
N LEU A 90 3.10 -8.21 -4.96
CA LEU A 90 3.73 -7.09 -5.68
C LEU A 90 4.73 -6.31 -4.80
N ARG A 91 4.40 -6.08 -3.52
CA ARG A 91 5.34 -5.42 -2.59
C ARG A 91 6.65 -6.17 -2.43
N LYS A 92 6.60 -7.50 -2.36
CA LYS A 92 7.78 -8.34 -2.19
C LYS A 92 8.57 -8.48 -3.49
N GLU A 93 7.90 -8.75 -4.61
CA GLU A 93 8.54 -8.93 -5.91
C GLU A 93 9.29 -7.66 -6.38
N PHE A 94 8.71 -6.48 -6.12
CA PHE A 94 9.32 -5.21 -6.50
C PHE A 94 10.06 -4.51 -5.35
N ASP A 95 10.28 -5.20 -4.23
CA ASP A 95 10.93 -4.65 -3.02
C ASP A 95 10.41 -3.23 -2.66
N GLN A 96 9.09 -3.07 -2.66
CA GLN A 96 8.44 -1.78 -2.33
C GLN A 96 8.49 -1.55 -0.82
N TYR A 97 9.68 -1.38 -0.28
CA TYR A 97 9.95 -1.37 1.16
C TYR A 97 9.45 -0.13 1.89
N ILE A 98 9.16 0.94 1.18
CA ILE A 98 8.59 2.17 1.74
C ILE A 98 7.14 2.36 1.33
N ASN A 99 6.28 2.56 2.31
CA ASN A 99 4.95 3.11 2.12
C ASN A 99 4.97 4.57 2.57
N LEU A 100 5.06 5.48 1.60
CA LEU A 100 5.10 6.91 1.84
C LEU A 100 3.68 7.47 1.86
N ARG A 101 3.25 8.01 3.00
CA ARG A 101 1.89 8.47 3.21
C ARG A 101 1.85 9.95 3.60
N PRO A 102 1.70 10.88 2.65
CA PRO A 102 1.47 12.27 2.97
C PRO A 102 0.07 12.48 3.57
N VAL A 103 -0.01 13.28 4.61
CA VAL A 103 -1.26 13.64 5.29
C VAL A 103 -1.32 15.16 5.39
N VAL A 104 -2.25 15.75 4.65
CA VAL A 104 -2.48 17.19 4.62
C VAL A 104 -3.96 17.45 4.82
N LEU A 105 -4.30 18.34 5.73
CA LEU A 105 -5.68 18.82 5.86
C LEU A 105 -5.91 19.96 4.88
N TYR A 106 -6.80 19.76 3.92
CA TYR A 106 -7.14 20.80 2.95
C TYR A 106 -8.19 21.77 3.48
N PRO A 107 -8.20 23.04 3.00
CA PRO A 107 -9.25 23.99 3.35
C PRO A 107 -10.65 23.45 3.01
N GLY A 108 -11.59 23.59 3.93
CA GLY A 108 -12.95 23.11 3.76
C GLY A 108 -13.19 21.64 4.10
N VAL A 109 -12.14 20.90 4.45
CA VAL A 109 -12.25 19.50 4.90
C VAL A 109 -12.33 19.46 6.41
N GLU A 110 -13.33 18.74 6.95
CA GLU A 110 -13.46 18.50 8.38
C GLU A 110 -12.47 17.43 8.86
N THR A 111 -12.00 17.58 10.11
CA THR A 111 -11.12 16.61 10.77
C THR A 111 -11.76 16.15 12.09
N PRO A 112 -11.60 14.86 12.48
CA PRO A 112 -12.05 14.38 13.79
C PRO A 112 -11.23 14.98 14.95
N LEU A 113 -10.10 15.63 14.67
CA LEU A 113 -9.26 16.24 15.69
C LEU A 113 -9.80 17.61 16.09
N ALA A 114 -10.11 17.80 17.38
CA ALA A 114 -10.63 19.04 17.91
C ALA A 114 -9.65 20.22 17.71
N ASN A 115 -10.17 21.37 17.30
CA ASN A 115 -9.42 22.63 17.17
C ASN A 115 -8.19 22.55 16.24
N LYS A 116 -8.25 21.73 15.17
CA LYS A 116 -7.20 21.63 14.16
C LYS A 116 -7.63 22.32 12.87
N THR A 117 -6.66 22.95 12.24
CA THR A 117 -6.82 23.68 10.98
C THR A 117 -5.83 23.16 9.93
N PRO A 118 -5.96 23.54 8.66
CA PRO A 118 -4.99 23.19 7.62
C PRO A 118 -3.53 23.54 7.96
N LYS A 119 -3.30 24.51 8.86
CA LYS A 119 -1.94 24.88 9.29
C LYS A 119 -1.35 23.91 10.33
N ASP A 120 -2.19 23.10 10.95
CA ASP A 120 -1.78 22.19 12.03
C ASP A 120 -1.50 20.78 11.53
N ILE A 121 -2.00 20.41 10.35
CA ILE A 121 -1.90 19.04 9.83
C ILE A 121 -1.23 19.05 8.46
N ASP A 122 0.07 18.86 8.48
CA ASP A 122 0.94 18.60 7.34
C ASP A 122 2.10 17.74 7.82
N PHE A 123 1.98 16.43 7.64
CA PHE A 123 3.03 15.48 7.99
C PHE A 123 3.08 14.33 6.99
N VAL A 124 4.17 13.57 7.03
CA VAL A 124 4.34 12.39 6.19
C VAL A 124 4.68 11.20 7.08
N VAL A 125 3.99 10.10 6.88
CA VAL A 125 4.34 8.83 7.49
C VAL A 125 5.22 8.05 6.52
N VAL A 126 6.44 7.76 6.93
CA VAL A 126 7.33 6.80 6.25
C VAL A 126 7.18 5.47 6.98
N ARG A 127 6.57 4.49 6.33
CA ARG A 127 6.27 3.19 6.92
C ARG A 127 7.05 2.09 6.22
N GLU A 128 7.70 1.22 6.99
CA GLU A 128 8.21 -0.04 6.48
C GLU A 128 7.05 -0.89 5.94
N ASN A 129 7.22 -1.56 4.80
CA ASN A 129 6.12 -2.10 4.02
C ASN A 129 6.27 -3.56 3.61
N THR A 130 7.39 -4.21 3.94
CA THR A 130 7.71 -5.58 3.48
C THR A 130 7.79 -6.62 4.60
N GLU A 131 8.01 -6.19 5.82
CA GLU A 131 8.21 -7.05 6.99
C GLU A 131 7.13 -6.87 8.06
N GLY A 132 7.43 -7.22 9.29
CA GLY A 132 6.51 -7.19 10.41
C GLY A 132 5.50 -8.33 10.33
N LEU A 133 4.23 -8.02 10.52
CA LEU A 133 3.13 -8.98 10.41
C LEU A 133 2.87 -9.42 8.96
N TYR A 134 3.37 -8.68 7.97
CA TYR A 134 3.24 -9.00 6.55
C TYR A 134 4.25 -10.05 6.06
N ALA A 135 5.19 -10.44 6.90
CA ALA A 135 6.14 -11.52 6.59
C ALA A 135 5.45 -12.86 6.31
N GLY A 136 4.21 -13.05 6.84
CA GLY A 136 3.41 -14.23 6.61
C GLY A 136 3.87 -15.46 7.41
N ALA A 137 4.70 -15.26 8.44
CA ALA A 137 5.13 -16.32 9.35
C ALA A 137 4.05 -16.60 10.41
N GLY A 138 3.77 -17.86 10.64
CA GLY A 138 2.73 -18.31 11.58
C GLY A 138 1.98 -19.53 11.07
N GLY A 139 0.90 -19.88 11.75
CA GLY A 139 0.09 -21.03 11.36
C GLY A 139 -0.95 -21.39 12.39
N TYR A 140 -1.54 -22.57 12.19
CA TYR A 140 -2.58 -23.09 13.05
C TYR A 140 -2.25 -24.49 13.53
N ILE A 141 -2.63 -24.80 14.77
CA ILE A 141 -2.67 -26.16 15.32
C ILE A 141 -4.13 -26.47 15.66
N HIS A 142 -4.59 -27.67 15.37
CA HIS A 142 -5.98 -28.10 15.58
C HIS A 142 -7.03 -27.20 14.90
N TYR A 143 -6.71 -26.73 13.68
CA TYR A 143 -7.57 -25.84 12.91
C TYR A 143 -9.02 -26.30 12.82
N GLY A 144 -9.98 -25.40 13.06
CA GLY A 144 -11.41 -25.66 12.98
C GLY A 144 -11.98 -26.45 14.16
N THR A 145 -11.23 -26.62 15.24
CA THR A 145 -11.73 -27.31 16.50
C THR A 145 -11.75 -26.34 17.67
N ASP A 146 -12.39 -26.77 18.77
CA ASP A 146 -12.41 -26.05 20.04
C ASP A 146 -11.02 -25.91 20.71
N LYS A 147 -10.02 -26.62 20.19
CA LYS A 147 -8.62 -26.59 20.64
C LYS A 147 -7.70 -25.84 19.66
N GLU A 148 -8.28 -25.08 18.73
CA GLU A 148 -7.51 -24.33 17.76
C GLU A 148 -6.56 -23.36 18.44
N VAL A 149 -5.31 -23.35 17.95
CA VAL A 149 -4.29 -22.37 18.31
C VAL A 149 -3.83 -21.69 17.01
N ALA A 150 -3.90 -20.37 16.97
CA ALA A 150 -3.38 -19.55 15.89
C ALA A 150 -2.12 -18.81 16.35
N THR A 151 -1.10 -18.79 15.51
CA THR A 151 0.12 -18.00 15.73
C THR A 151 0.37 -17.08 14.55
N GLN A 152 0.85 -15.87 14.85
CA GLN A 152 1.34 -14.93 13.85
C GLN A 152 2.59 -14.26 14.39
N GLU A 153 3.68 -14.32 13.65
CA GLU A 153 4.95 -13.74 14.05
C GLU A 153 5.17 -12.38 13.38
N SER A 154 5.78 -11.46 14.10
CA SER A 154 6.27 -10.19 13.57
C SER A 154 7.78 -10.30 13.38
N ILE A 155 8.21 -10.39 12.12
CA ILE A 155 9.62 -10.50 11.76
C ILE A 155 10.10 -9.11 11.35
N ASN A 156 11.18 -8.65 11.98
CA ASN A 156 11.77 -7.37 11.66
C ASN A 156 13.29 -7.55 11.59
N THR A 157 13.85 -7.32 10.42
CA THR A 157 15.30 -7.40 10.22
C THR A 157 15.95 -6.04 10.45
N ARG A 158 17.21 -6.08 10.86
CA ARG A 158 17.99 -4.86 11.00
C ARG A 158 18.10 -4.10 9.68
N SER A 159 18.29 -4.80 8.57
CA SER A 159 18.43 -4.21 7.24
C SER A 159 17.17 -3.45 6.81
N ALA A 160 15.97 -4.02 7.03
CA ALA A 160 14.72 -3.35 6.68
C ALA A 160 14.46 -2.12 7.55
N ILE A 161 14.79 -2.20 8.84
CA ILE A 161 14.69 -1.07 9.77
C ILE A 161 15.65 0.06 9.36
N GLU A 162 16.92 -0.27 9.11
CA GLU A 162 17.95 0.71 8.74
C GLU A 162 17.58 1.44 7.44
N ARG A 163 17.23 0.73 6.36
CA ARG A 163 16.86 1.35 5.08
C ARG A 163 15.60 2.22 5.17
N CYS A 164 14.63 1.83 6.02
CA CYS A 164 13.44 2.65 6.26
C CYS A 164 13.78 3.94 7.00
N ILE A 165 14.64 3.87 8.01
CA ILE A 165 15.12 5.03 8.79
C ILE A 165 15.94 5.97 7.89
N GLU A 166 16.88 5.43 7.10
CA GLU A 166 17.69 6.20 6.15
C GLU A 166 16.81 6.96 5.17
N TYR A 167 15.85 6.28 4.55
CA TYR A 167 14.88 6.93 3.66
C TYR A 167 14.13 8.08 4.36
N ALA A 168 13.69 7.88 5.61
CA ALA A 168 12.96 8.90 6.35
C ALA A 168 13.83 10.15 6.62
N PHE A 169 15.11 9.97 6.92
CA PHE A 169 16.05 11.08 7.08
C PHE A 169 16.32 11.80 5.76
N GLU A 170 16.59 11.08 4.69
CA GLU A 170 16.81 11.64 3.35
C GLU A 170 15.57 12.40 2.86
N TYR A 171 14.38 11.83 3.02
CA TYR A 171 13.12 12.49 2.69
C TYR A 171 12.94 13.80 3.47
N THR A 172 13.26 13.78 4.75
CA THR A 172 13.16 14.95 5.64
C THR A 172 14.07 16.08 5.18
N VAL A 173 15.32 15.78 4.86
CA VAL A 173 16.30 16.76 4.36
C VAL A 173 15.86 17.28 2.98
N LYS A 174 15.56 16.40 2.05
CA LYS A 174 15.18 16.75 0.67
C LYS A 174 13.93 17.64 0.60
N ASN A 175 12.99 17.43 1.53
CA ASN A 175 11.73 18.19 1.57
C ASN A 175 11.71 19.31 2.61
N ASN A 176 12.88 19.71 3.14
CA ASN A 176 13.03 20.78 4.13
C ASN A 176 12.13 20.60 5.38
N ARG A 177 11.82 19.36 5.75
CA ARG A 177 11.10 19.03 6.98
C ARG A 177 12.05 19.20 8.16
N LYS A 178 11.54 19.62 9.32
CA LYS A 178 12.38 20.01 10.47
C LYS A 178 12.38 18.98 11.59
N LYS A 179 11.50 17.99 11.54
CA LYS A 179 11.29 17.04 12.65
C LYS A 179 11.01 15.65 12.12
N ILE A 180 11.68 14.67 12.73
CA ILE A 180 11.35 13.24 12.60
C ILE A 180 10.91 12.75 13.98
N THR A 181 9.86 11.94 14.01
CA THR A 181 9.40 11.27 15.22
C THR A 181 9.34 9.78 14.91
N PRO A 182 10.25 8.95 15.45
CA PRO A 182 10.14 7.52 15.29
C PRO A 182 8.97 6.99 16.12
N VAL A 183 8.23 6.06 15.53
CA VAL A 183 7.09 5.39 16.17
C VAL A 183 7.27 3.89 15.98
N SER A 184 7.09 3.13 17.03
CA SER A 184 7.06 1.69 16.99
C SER A 184 5.76 1.16 17.58
N TYR A 185 5.37 -0.06 17.22
CA TYR A 185 4.17 -0.69 17.74
C TYR A 185 4.20 -0.94 19.26
N THR A 186 5.34 -0.82 19.91
CA THR A 186 5.40 -0.84 21.38
C THR A 186 4.62 0.30 22.05
N HIS A 187 4.50 1.44 21.39
CA HIS A 187 3.68 2.56 21.84
C HIS A 187 2.19 2.37 21.48
N LEU A 188 1.89 1.76 20.32
CA LEU A 188 0.54 1.57 19.83
C LEU A 188 -0.16 0.37 20.47
N ARG A 189 0.58 -0.67 20.84
CA ARG A 189 0.03 -1.85 21.54
C ARG A 189 -0.69 -1.52 22.83
N ALA A 190 -0.33 -0.45 23.51
CA ALA A 190 -1.01 -0.01 24.73
C ALA A 190 -2.47 0.44 24.47
N HIS A 191 -2.81 0.80 23.24
CA HIS A 191 -4.12 1.32 22.87
C HIS A 191 -4.93 0.43 21.92
N GLU A 192 -4.24 -0.38 21.09
CA GLU A 192 -4.88 -1.17 20.04
C GLU A 192 -5.11 -2.65 20.39
N THR A 193 -4.41 -3.16 21.39
CA THR A 193 -4.42 -4.61 21.72
C THR A 193 -4.95 -4.95 23.11
N GLN A 194 -5.60 -4.04 23.79
CA GLN A 194 -6.35 -4.31 24.99
C GLN A 194 -7.82 -4.68 24.64
N PHE A 195 -7.97 -5.71 23.82
CA PHE A 195 -9.25 -6.40 23.64
C PHE A 195 -9.07 -7.87 23.93
#